data_b8395395ba4a73c025374b314af7faed
#
_entry.id   b8395395ba4a73c025374b314af7faed
#
_cell.length_a   1.000
_cell.length_b   1.000
_cell.length_c   1.000
_cell.angle_alpha   90.00
_cell.angle_beta   90.00
_cell.angle_gamma   90.00
#
_symmetry.space_group_name_H-M   'P 1'
#
loop_
_entity.id
_entity.type
_entity.pdbx_description
1 polymer ?
#
loop_
_entity_poly.entity_id
_entity_poly.type
_entity_poly.pdbx_seq_one_letter_code
_entity_poly.pdbx_strand_id
1 'polypeptide(L)'
;MLYEIVPYHEVFEAELNEMWSFVFKKENQRWLWLAVDHDTRVIIAFAFGRRKDEVFRVFQDLLEPFSISIFYTDDWGSYERNIPPEQHIVGKRNTQIIERKNLTLRTRIKRLCRKTICYSKSVFMHDTVIGLVINFLDFGLVYSPNNSFRA
;
A
#
# COMPACT_ATOMS: atom_id res chain seq x y z
N MET A 1 -6.81 0.06 12.40
CA MET A 1 -6.12 0.11 11.10
C MET A 1 -4.65 -0.21 11.29
N LEU A 2 -4.12 -1.18 10.57
CA LEU A 2 -2.69 -1.44 10.51
C LEU A 2 -2.07 -0.58 9.40
N TYR A 3 -0.93 0.02 9.67
CA TYR A 3 -0.16 0.80 8.70
C TYR A 3 1.34 0.70 8.99
N GLU A 4 2.14 0.95 7.98
CA GLU A 4 3.60 0.95 8.06
C GLU A 4 4.16 2.04 7.13
N ILE A 5 5.25 2.65 7.53
CA ILE A 5 6.04 3.57 6.73
C ILE A 5 7.52 3.19 6.82
N VAL A 6 8.25 3.38 5.73
CA VAL A 6 9.72 3.26 5.74
C VAL A 6 10.30 4.45 6.52
N PRO A 7 11.06 4.21 7.60
CA PRO A 7 11.73 5.32 8.26
C PRO A 7 12.83 5.87 7.35
N TYR A 8 12.71 7.12 7.03
CA TYR A 8 13.79 7.94 6.51
C TYR A 8 14.30 7.72 5.07
N HIS A 9 13.61 8.23 4.05
CA HIS A 9 14.29 8.81 2.89
C HIS A 9 13.38 9.82 2.18
N GLU A 10 13.99 10.72 1.42
CA GLU A 10 13.24 11.64 0.57
C GLU A 10 12.66 10.88 -0.62
N VAL A 11 11.39 11.11 -0.89
CA VAL A 11 10.69 10.59 -2.06
C VAL A 11 10.17 11.77 -2.87
N PHE A 12 10.74 11.96 -4.06
CA PHE A 12 10.31 13.07 -4.92
C PHE A 12 8.99 12.75 -5.63
N GLU A 13 8.88 11.54 -6.18
CA GLU A 13 7.72 11.07 -6.93
C GLU A 13 7.23 9.75 -6.35
N ALA A 14 5.94 9.63 -6.14
CA ALA A 14 5.31 8.40 -5.67
C ALA A 14 4.12 7.98 -6.53
N GLU A 15 3.93 6.69 -6.66
CA GLU A 15 2.74 6.10 -7.25
C GLU A 15 1.81 5.65 -6.13
N LEU A 16 0.53 5.98 -6.24
CA LEU A 16 -0.50 5.56 -5.30
C LEU A 16 -1.51 4.65 -5.98
N ASN A 17 -1.92 3.62 -5.29
CA ASN A 17 -3.01 2.75 -5.73
C ASN A 17 -3.66 2.05 -4.54
N GLU A 18 -4.84 1.51 -4.76
CA GLU A 18 -5.55 0.69 -3.79
C GLU A 18 -6.04 -0.60 -4.42
N MET A 19 -6.10 -1.65 -3.63
CA MET A 19 -6.69 -2.92 -4.04
C MET A 19 -7.57 -3.49 -2.94
N TRP A 20 -8.62 -4.20 -3.33
CA TRP A 20 -9.48 -4.84 -2.36
C TRP A 20 -9.25 -6.35 -2.26
N SER A 21 -9.47 -6.85 -1.09
CA SER A 21 -9.64 -8.23 -0.75
C SER A 21 -10.83 -8.36 0.21
N PHE A 22 -11.02 -9.50 0.85
CA PHE A 22 -12.12 -9.65 1.76
C PHE A 22 -11.72 -10.43 3.01
N VAL A 23 -12.48 -10.23 4.08
CA VAL A 23 -12.35 -10.94 5.34
C VAL A 23 -13.62 -11.73 5.58
N PHE A 24 -13.51 -13.05 5.71
CA PHE A 24 -14.57 -14.02 5.94
C PHE A 24 -15.51 -14.21 4.75
N LYS A 25 -16.08 -13.14 4.20
CA LYS A 25 -16.98 -13.18 3.04
C LYS A 25 -16.75 -11.98 2.13
N LYS A 26 -17.08 -12.12 0.84
CA LYS A 26 -16.77 -11.11 -0.19
C LYS A 26 -17.43 -9.74 0.04
N GLU A 27 -18.55 -9.70 0.74
CA GLU A 27 -19.21 -8.44 1.11
C GLU A 27 -18.40 -7.63 2.13
N ASN A 28 -17.54 -8.29 2.91
CA ASN A 28 -16.64 -7.64 3.87
C ASN A 28 -15.34 -7.25 3.17
N GLN A 29 -15.39 -6.27 2.30
CA GLN A 29 -14.21 -5.77 1.59
C GLN A 29 -13.23 -5.08 2.54
N ARG A 30 -11.96 -5.39 2.36
CA ARG A 30 -10.85 -4.73 3.03
C ARG A 30 -9.90 -4.18 1.98
N TRP A 31 -9.75 -2.87 1.96
CA TRP A 31 -8.89 -2.19 1.00
C TRP A 31 -7.50 -2.01 1.55
N LEU A 32 -6.51 -2.27 0.70
CA LEU A 32 -5.11 -2.02 0.96
C LEU A 32 -4.68 -0.83 0.10
N TRP A 33 -4.25 0.23 0.77
CA TRP A 33 -3.70 1.42 0.16
C TRP A 33 -2.20 1.30 0.13
N LEU A 34 -1.59 1.56 -1.01
CA LEU A 34 -0.15 1.46 -1.23
C LEU A 34 0.41 2.75 -1.80
N ALA A 35 1.60 3.12 -1.34
CA ALA A 35 2.45 4.11 -1.97
C ALA A 35 3.80 3.48 -2.29
N VAL A 36 4.27 3.70 -3.50
CA VAL A 36 5.53 3.17 -4.01
C VAL A 36 6.38 4.34 -4.48
N ASP A 37 7.65 4.35 -4.10
CA ASP A 37 8.62 5.29 -4.64
C ASP A 37 8.80 5.02 -6.13
N HIS A 38 8.53 6.02 -6.95
CA HIS A 38 8.61 5.90 -8.40
C HIS A 38 10.03 5.63 -8.90
N ASP A 39 11.04 6.07 -8.17
CA ASP A 39 12.45 5.91 -8.50
C ASP A 39 13.00 4.55 -8.03
N THR A 40 12.88 4.25 -6.74
CA THR A 40 13.45 3.03 -6.15
C THR A 40 12.56 1.79 -6.29
N ARG A 41 11.28 1.96 -6.59
CA ARG A 41 10.27 0.89 -6.69
C ARG A 41 9.93 0.20 -5.37
N VAL A 42 10.30 0.80 -4.27
CA VAL A 42 10.05 0.28 -2.92
C VAL A 42 8.71 0.78 -2.41
N ILE A 43 7.93 -0.08 -1.75
CA ILE A 43 6.75 0.35 -1.00
C ILE A 43 7.22 1.21 0.16
N ILE A 44 6.75 2.46 0.21
CA ILE A 44 7.13 3.42 1.25
C ILE A 44 6.10 3.53 2.36
N ALA A 45 4.85 3.24 2.07
CA ALA A 45 3.78 3.24 3.04
C ALA A 45 2.63 2.35 2.59
N PHE A 46 1.92 1.79 3.55
CA PHE A 46 0.66 1.10 3.29
C PHE A 46 -0.31 1.31 4.45
N ALA A 47 -1.60 1.21 4.16
CA ALA A 47 -2.66 1.27 5.15
C ALA A 47 -3.85 0.42 4.72
N PHE A 48 -4.57 -0.11 5.71
CA PHE A 48 -5.80 -0.85 5.49
C PHE A 48 -7.00 -0.03 5.92
N GLY A 49 -8.10 -0.20 5.22
CA GLY A 49 -9.35 0.45 5.58
C GLY A 49 -10.40 0.28 4.50
N ARG A 50 -11.37 1.17 4.50
CA ARG A 50 -12.40 1.24 3.46
C ARG A 50 -11.93 2.15 2.32
N ARG A 51 -12.53 2.00 1.14
CA ARG A 51 -12.28 2.89 0.01
C ARG A 51 -13.06 4.21 0.18
N LYS A 52 -12.61 5.04 1.11
CA LYS A 52 -13.26 6.32 1.47
C LYS A 52 -12.24 7.42 1.63
N ASP A 53 -12.68 8.66 1.43
CA ASP A 53 -11.84 9.85 1.56
C ASP A 53 -11.21 9.98 2.94
N GLU A 54 -11.92 9.62 4.01
CA GLU A 54 -11.40 9.67 5.38
C GLU A 54 -10.19 8.75 5.55
N VAL A 55 -10.24 7.55 4.99
CA VAL A 55 -9.12 6.61 5.03
C VAL A 55 -7.95 7.11 4.19
N PHE A 56 -8.24 7.68 3.03
CA PHE A 56 -7.22 8.28 2.18
C PHE A 56 -6.52 9.45 2.87
N ARG A 57 -7.22 10.30 3.60
CA ARG A 57 -6.60 11.39 4.37
C ARG A 57 -5.66 10.88 5.46
N VAL A 58 -6.02 9.81 6.16
CA VAL A 58 -5.12 9.14 7.12
C VAL A 58 -3.88 8.62 6.40
N PHE A 59 -4.05 8.02 5.23
CA PHE A 59 -2.94 7.56 4.41
C PHE A 59 -2.04 8.70 3.93
N GLN A 60 -2.60 9.83 3.54
CA GLN A 60 -1.83 11.04 3.20
C GLN A 60 -0.98 11.53 4.37
N ASP A 61 -1.49 11.47 5.60
CA ASP A 61 -0.74 11.85 6.80
C ASP A 61 0.51 10.97 6.98
N LEU A 62 0.43 9.68 6.63
CA LEU A 62 1.60 8.78 6.63
C LEU A 62 2.63 9.17 5.57
N LEU A 63 2.22 9.78 4.48
CA LEU A 63 3.10 10.18 3.39
C LEU A 63 3.74 11.56 3.60
N GLU A 64 3.20 12.38 4.49
CA GLU A 64 3.66 13.74 4.70
C GLU A 64 5.16 13.85 5.05
N PRO A 65 5.74 12.98 5.91
CA PRO A 65 7.18 13.02 6.22
C PRO A 65 8.12 12.85 5.03
N PHE A 66 7.64 12.25 3.93
CA PHE A 66 8.46 12.03 2.73
C PHE A 66 8.59 13.26 1.85
N SER A 67 7.80 14.32 2.07
CA SER A 67 7.79 15.55 1.27
C SER A 67 7.64 15.30 -0.23
N ILE A 68 6.70 14.43 -0.59
CA ILE A 68 6.48 14.01 -1.99
C ILE A 68 5.99 15.20 -2.82
N SER A 69 6.66 15.45 -3.94
CA SER A 69 6.33 16.56 -4.84
C SER A 69 5.30 16.18 -5.90
N ILE A 70 5.30 14.94 -6.38
CA ILE A 70 4.42 14.45 -7.44
C ILE A 70 3.83 13.11 -7.06
N PHE A 71 2.51 13.00 -7.21
CA PHE A 71 1.75 11.76 -7.04
C PHE A 71 1.20 11.30 -8.39
N TYR A 72 1.52 10.07 -8.76
CA TYR A 72 0.93 9.39 -9.91
C TYR A 72 -0.18 8.47 -9.43
N THR A 73 -1.37 8.62 -9.98
CA THR A 73 -2.54 7.82 -9.61
C THR A 73 -3.36 7.43 -10.83
N ASP A 74 -4.31 6.53 -10.63
CA ASP A 74 -5.41 6.35 -11.56
C ASP A 74 -6.46 7.48 -11.42
N ASP A 75 -7.57 7.37 -12.12
CA ASP A 75 -8.63 8.39 -12.16
C ASP A 75 -9.68 8.27 -11.05
N TRP A 76 -9.37 7.57 -9.95
CA TRP A 76 -10.32 7.51 -8.85
C TRP A 76 -10.50 8.87 -8.18
N GLY A 77 -11.75 9.30 -8.04
CA GLY A 77 -12.11 10.66 -7.63
C GLY A 77 -11.60 11.12 -6.27
N SER A 78 -11.29 10.20 -5.34
CA SER A 78 -10.71 10.57 -4.04
C SER A 78 -9.32 11.16 -4.19
N TYR A 79 -8.53 10.66 -5.11
CA TYR A 79 -7.21 11.23 -5.41
C TYR A 79 -7.35 12.66 -5.94
N GLU A 80 -8.24 12.87 -6.90
CA GLU A 80 -8.48 14.18 -7.48
C GLU A 80 -8.98 15.19 -6.44
N ARG A 81 -9.88 14.76 -5.54
CA ARG A 81 -10.43 15.64 -4.49
C ARG A 81 -9.43 16.00 -3.40
N ASN A 82 -8.47 15.14 -3.10
CA ASN A 82 -7.61 15.29 -1.92
C ASN A 82 -6.15 15.63 -2.23
N ILE A 83 -5.70 15.45 -3.47
CA ILE A 83 -4.34 15.80 -3.89
C ILE A 83 -4.39 17.13 -4.65
N PRO A 84 -3.52 18.13 -4.29
CA PRO A 84 -3.44 19.37 -5.04
C PRO A 84 -3.14 19.12 -6.52
N PRO A 85 -3.84 19.79 -7.46
CA PRO A 85 -3.66 19.54 -8.89
C PRO A 85 -2.23 19.71 -9.41
N GLU A 86 -1.47 20.63 -8.82
CA GLU A 86 -0.06 20.87 -9.16
C GLU A 86 0.89 19.72 -8.76
N GLN A 87 0.42 18.82 -7.88
CA GLN A 87 1.18 17.66 -7.39
C GLN A 87 0.63 16.34 -7.92
N HIS A 88 -0.40 16.37 -8.77
CA HIS A 88 -1.15 15.20 -9.15
C HIS A 88 -1.13 14.97 -10.65
N ILE A 89 -0.65 13.81 -11.07
CA ILE A 89 -0.66 13.36 -12.47
C ILE A 89 -1.48 12.07 -12.56
N VAL A 90 -2.58 12.14 -13.28
CA VAL A 90 -3.50 11.02 -13.51
C VAL A 90 -3.12 10.27 -14.77
N GLY A 91 -3.16 8.96 -14.74
CA GLY A 91 -3.05 8.11 -15.90
C GLY A 91 -2.22 6.85 -15.69
N LYS A 92 -2.56 5.81 -16.44
CA LYS A 92 -1.96 4.49 -16.33
C LYS A 92 -0.49 4.43 -16.72
N ARG A 93 -0.03 5.35 -17.53
CA ARG A 93 1.36 5.37 -18.01
C ARG A 93 2.36 5.44 -16.83
N ASN A 94 2.02 6.17 -15.79
CA ASN A 94 2.91 6.46 -14.69
C ASN A 94 2.60 5.62 -13.42
N THR A 95 1.67 4.66 -13.50
CA THR A 95 1.28 3.79 -12.39
C THR A 95 1.66 2.32 -12.62
N GLN A 96 2.51 2.05 -13.58
CA GLN A 96 2.89 0.68 -13.94
C GLN A 96 3.68 -0.04 -12.84
N ILE A 97 4.49 0.69 -12.10
CA ILE A 97 5.31 0.11 -11.01
C ILE A 97 4.41 -0.40 -9.90
N ILE A 98 3.48 0.43 -9.44
CA ILE A 98 2.55 0.03 -8.37
C ILE A 98 1.57 -1.05 -8.84
N GLU A 99 1.15 -1.05 -10.10
CA GLU A 99 0.33 -2.11 -10.66
C GLU A 99 1.05 -3.46 -10.65
N ARG A 100 2.34 -3.48 -11.02
CA ARG A 100 3.19 -4.68 -10.88
C ARG A 100 3.37 -5.12 -9.43
N LYS A 101 3.54 -4.16 -8.54
CA LYS A 101 3.66 -4.44 -7.10
C LYS A 101 2.38 -5.10 -6.58
N ASN A 102 1.23 -4.58 -6.94
CA ASN A 102 -0.06 -5.17 -6.62
C ASN A 102 -0.21 -6.61 -7.13
N LEU A 103 0.22 -6.85 -8.37
CA LEU A 103 0.20 -8.19 -8.95
C LEU A 103 1.12 -9.15 -8.19
N THR A 104 2.31 -8.71 -7.86
CA THR A 104 3.27 -9.50 -7.05
C THR A 104 2.69 -9.86 -5.69
N LEU A 105 2.08 -8.90 -5.00
CA LEU A 105 1.45 -9.12 -3.71
C LEU A 105 0.29 -10.13 -3.81
N ARG A 106 -0.58 -10.01 -4.82
CA ARG A 106 -1.67 -10.97 -5.03
C ARG A 106 -1.16 -12.38 -5.35
N THR A 107 -0.08 -12.48 -6.11
CA THR A 107 0.50 -13.77 -6.46
C THR A 107 1.11 -14.46 -5.24
N ARG A 108 1.74 -13.72 -4.34
CA ARG A 108 2.43 -14.26 -3.16
C ARG A 108 1.54 -14.39 -1.92
N ILE A 109 0.51 -13.59 -1.81
CA ILE A 109 -0.35 -13.54 -0.62
C ILE A 109 -1.76 -13.99 -0.98
N LYS A 110 -2.10 -15.22 -0.65
CA LYS A 110 -3.42 -15.80 -0.96
C LYS A 110 -4.59 -15.03 -0.33
N ARG A 111 -4.37 -14.38 0.81
CA ARG A 111 -5.37 -13.55 1.49
C ARG A 111 -5.78 -12.33 0.66
N LEU A 112 -4.95 -11.89 -0.28
CA LEU A 112 -5.24 -10.80 -1.21
C LEU A 112 -6.00 -11.25 -2.46
N CYS A 113 -6.13 -12.55 -2.70
CA CYS A 113 -6.87 -13.06 -3.85
C CYS A 113 -8.37 -12.93 -3.63
N ARG A 114 -9.09 -12.50 -4.67
CA ARG A 114 -10.56 -12.39 -4.66
C ARG A 114 -11.26 -13.74 -4.84
N LYS A 115 -10.56 -14.71 -5.43
CA LYS A 115 -11.01 -16.09 -5.64
C LYS A 115 -10.07 -17.02 -4.92
N THR A 116 -10.37 -17.36 -3.66
CA THR A 116 -9.52 -18.21 -2.84
C THR A 116 -10.35 -18.91 -1.77
N ILE A 117 -9.91 -20.11 -1.41
CA ILE A 117 -10.37 -20.79 -0.18
C ILE A 117 -9.51 -20.41 1.03
N CYS A 118 -8.38 -19.74 0.79
CA CYS A 118 -7.42 -19.30 1.82
C CYS A 118 -7.72 -17.88 2.29
N TYR A 119 -8.98 -17.51 2.42
CA TYR A 119 -9.39 -16.18 2.87
C TYR A 119 -9.15 -15.98 4.36
N SER A 120 -8.99 -14.73 4.76
CA SER A 120 -8.83 -14.35 6.16
C SER A 120 -10.12 -14.48 6.94
N LYS A 121 -10.02 -14.89 8.20
CA LYS A 121 -11.15 -15.04 9.11
C LYS A 121 -11.30 -13.88 10.10
N SER A 122 -10.29 -13.02 10.22
CA SER A 122 -10.36 -11.81 11.04
C SER A 122 -9.59 -10.66 10.38
N VAL A 123 -10.02 -9.44 10.65
CA VAL A 123 -9.34 -8.21 10.17
C VAL A 123 -7.93 -8.14 10.73
N PHE A 124 -7.75 -8.43 12.01
CA PHE A 124 -6.44 -8.41 12.64
C PHE A 124 -5.45 -9.35 11.95
N MET A 125 -5.83 -10.60 11.72
CA MET A 125 -4.95 -11.55 11.04
C MET A 125 -4.70 -11.18 9.57
N HIS A 126 -5.72 -10.68 8.90
CA HIS A 126 -5.61 -10.19 7.53
C HIS A 126 -4.53 -9.12 7.39
N ASP A 127 -4.68 -8.05 8.16
CA ASP A 127 -3.78 -6.90 8.13
C ASP A 127 -2.37 -7.29 8.58
N THR A 128 -2.26 -8.09 9.64
CA THR A 128 -0.97 -8.49 10.23
C THR A 128 -0.17 -9.35 9.26
N VAL A 129 -0.77 -10.38 8.67
CA VAL A 129 -0.06 -11.28 7.75
C VAL A 129 0.36 -10.54 6.48
N ILE A 130 -0.52 -9.74 5.90
CA ILE A 130 -0.20 -8.96 4.71
C ILE A 130 0.91 -7.95 5.01
N GLY A 131 0.82 -7.23 6.13
CA GLY A 131 1.84 -6.28 6.55
C GLY A 131 3.20 -6.92 6.77
N LEU A 132 3.26 -8.10 7.39
CA LEU A 132 4.51 -8.85 7.57
C LEU A 132 5.14 -9.26 6.23
N VAL A 133 4.34 -9.70 5.26
CA VAL A 133 4.85 -10.06 3.94
C VAL A 133 5.36 -8.84 3.18
N ILE A 134 4.66 -7.71 3.24
CA ILE A 134 5.13 -6.46 2.64
C ILE A 134 6.46 -6.03 3.25
N ASN A 135 6.59 -6.06 4.56
CA ASN A 135 7.84 -5.73 5.25
C ASN A 135 8.98 -6.66 4.85
N PHE A 136 8.70 -7.94 4.71
CA PHE A 136 9.70 -8.91 4.25
C PHE A 136 10.16 -8.64 2.81
N LEU A 137 9.22 -8.38 1.90
CA LEU A 137 9.53 -8.22 0.48
C LEU A 137 10.31 -6.94 0.16
N ASP A 138 9.91 -5.82 0.77
CA ASP A 138 10.43 -4.51 0.38
C ASP A 138 11.37 -3.89 1.43
N PHE A 139 11.19 -4.22 2.70
CA PHE A 139 12.03 -3.65 3.76
C PHE A 139 13.13 -4.62 4.22
N GLY A 140 13.08 -5.89 3.78
CA GLY A 140 14.07 -6.91 4.12
C GLY A 140 14.14 -7.22 5.61
N LEU A 141 13.08 -6.94 6.36
CA LEU A 141 12.99 -7.22 7.78
C LEU A 141 12.77 -8.70 8.01
N VAL A 142 13.86 -9.46 7.95
CA VAL A 142 13.88 -10.85 8.40
C VAL A 142 14.29 -10.84 9.87
N TYR A 143 13.41 -11.29 10.74
CA TYR A 143 13.83 -11.63 12.09
C TYR A 143 14.81 -12.80 12.02
N SER A 144 16.08 -12.52 12.22
CA SER A 144 17.08 -13.53 12.49
C SER A 144 17.38 -13.49 14.00
N PRO A 145 17.17 -14.58 14.72
CA PRO A 145 17.47 -14.60 16.16
C PRO A 145 18.96 -14.31 16.48
N ASN A 146 19.82 -14.33 15.46
CA ASN A 146 21.25 -14.09 15.60
C ASN A 146 21.75 -12.76 15.00
N ASN A 147 20.87 -11.95 14.43
CA ASN A 147 21.22 -10.64 13.92
C ASN A 147 20.36 -9.57 14.59
N SER A 148 21.02 -8.71 15.35
CA SER A 148 20.52 -7.39 15.66
C SER A 148 19.94 -6.77 14.37
N PHE A 149 18.76 -6.19 14.45
CA PHE A 149 18.05 -5.51 13.38
C PHE A 149 18.99 -4.92 12.33
N ARG A 150 18.98 -5.46 11.11
CA ARG A 150 19.44 -4.76 9.94
C ARG A 150 18.25 -4.02 9.37
N ALA A 151 18.23 -2.75 9.66
CA ALA A 151 17.38 -1.84 8.93
C ALA A 151 17.80 -1.78 7.47
#